data_1a0231e1c661ad81b31b1c5ed80d8847
#
_entry.id   1a0231e1c661ad81b31b1c5ed80d8847
#
_cell.length_a   1.000
_cell.length_b   1.000
_cell.length_c   1.000
_cell.angle_alpha   90.00
_cell.angle_beta   90.00
_cell.angle_gamma   90.00
#
_symmetry.space_group_name_H-M   'P 1'
#
loop_
_entity.id
_entity.type
_entity.pdbx_description
1 polymer ?
#
loop_
_entity_poly.entity_id
_entity_poly.type
_entity_poly.pdbx_seq_one_letter_code
_entity_poly.pdbx_strand_id
1 'polypeptide(L)'
;CGTSNNKPPNVIVIISDDQGYADVGFHGSNEIFTPNIDRIAKNGVVFSEGYVSYAVCSPSRAGLITGRYQNRFGYSRNILLAPNDSLMGLPLSEQTLPDVLNNVDYKTKAIGKWHLGAHKSLVPEKRGFDEFFGFLIGGHRYFPEDLTLNDLTEARRQMDGYITKIYDNGKRINTKKYLTEELSDNAVKFIEDNSDNPFFLYLSYNAPHTPLQATTKDLERNKHIDIEKRQTYAAMVLSLIHISEPTRQFR
;
A
#
# COMPACT_ATOMS: atom_id res chain seq x y z
N CYS A 1 10.45 13.90 40.11
CA CYS A 1 10.31 13.00 38.96
C CYS A 1 9.42 13.72 37.96
N GLY A 2 10.04 14.30 36.93
CA GLY A 2 9.29 14.88 35.83
C GLY A 2 8.68 13.73 35.00
N THR A 3 7.37 13.72 34.87
CA THR A 3 6.70 12.89 33.88
C THR A 3 7.09 13.44 32.50
N SER A 4 8.03 12.79 31.83
CA SER A 4 8.24 13.04 30.42
C SER A 4 6.92 12.72 29.71
N ASN A 5 6.29 13.73 29.14
CA ASN A 5 5.14 13.58 28.24
C ASN A 5 5.65 12.89 26.95
N ASN A 6 6.03 11.61 27.04
CA ASN A 6 6.39 10.83 25.86
C ASN A 6 5.09 10.49 25.14
N LYS A 7 4.69 11.31 24.17
CA LYS A 7 3.67 10.89 23.20
C LYS A 7 4.12 9.57 22.55
N PRO A 8 3.23 8.60 22.40
CA PRO A 8 3.54 7.40 21.61
C PRO A 8 4.00 7.80 20.19
N PRO A 9 4.96 7.07 19.58
CA PRO A 9 5.46 7.41 18.26
C PRO A 9 4.40 7.17 17.19
N ASN A 10 4.39 7.98 16.15
CA ASN A 10 3.64 7.69 14.94
C ASN A 10 4.25 6.47 14.24
N VAL A 11 3.40 5.61 13.65
CA VAL A 11 3.83 4.42 12.94
C VAL A 11 3.35 4.50 11.49
N ILE A 12 4.28 4.44 10.54
CA ILE A 12 3.99 4.39 9.11
C ILE A 12 4.63 3.15 8.51
N VAL A 13 3.81 2.26 7.96
CA VAL A 13 4.26 1.10 7.20
C VAL A 13 4.05 1.39 5.72
N ILE A 14 5.14 1.47 4.95
CA ILE A 14 5.11 1.70 3.51
C ILE A 14 5.49 0.42 2.79
N ILE A 15 4.66 0.00 1.84
CA ILE A 15 4.87 -1.22 1.06
C ILE A 15 4.83 -0.87 -0.43
N SER A 16 5.87 -1.26 -1.16
CA SER A 16 5.83 -1.41 -2.62
C SER A 16 5.37 -2.81 -3.00
N ASP A 17 4.83 -2.99 -4.21
CA ASP A 17 4.24 -4.25 -4.65
C ASP A 17 4.99 -4.81 -5.88
N ASP A 18 5.58 -6.00 -5.76
CA ASP A 18 6.42 -6.64 -6.76
C ASP A 18 7.70 -5.86 -7.11
N GLN A 19 8.26 -5.12 -6.18
CA GLN A 19 9.54 -4.43 -6.36
C GLN A 19 10.70 -5.43 -6.20
N GLY A 20 11.63 -5.42 -7.16
CA GLY A 20 12.84 -6.22 -7.09
C GLY A 20 13.83 -5.69 -6.04
N TYR A 21 14.59 -6.58 -5.40
CA TYR A 21 15.57 -6.25 -4.37
C TYR A 21 16.61 -5.22 -4.87
N ALA A 22 17.17 -5.43 -6.06
CA ALA A 22 18.20 -4.58 -6.64
C ALA A 22 17.67 -3.34 -7.38
N ASP A 23 16.40 -2.99 -7.22
CA ASP A 23 15.75 -1.91 -7.97
C ASP A 23 15.72 -0.58 -7.20
N VAL A 24 16.50 -0.47 -6.13
CA VAL A 24 16.69 0.76 -5.35
C VAL A 24 18.18 1.10 -5.19
N GLY A 25 18.49 2.39 -5.11
CA GLY A 25 19.87 2.88 -5.10
C GLY A 25 20.71 2.32 -3.94
N PHE A 26 20.15 2.26 -2.72
CA PHE A 26 20.88 1.74 -1.55
C PHE A 26 21.16 0.22 -1.61
N HIS A 27 20.52 -0.52 -2.51
CA HIS A 27 20.85 -1.91 -2.84
C HIS A 27 21.72 -2.04 -4.11
N GLY A 28 22.24 -0.91 -4.64
CA GLY A 28 23.19 -0.88 -5.74
C GLY A 28 22.60 -0.67 -7.13
N SER A 29 21.33 -0.27 -7.26
CA SER A 29 20.78 0.13 -8.55
C SER A 29 21.49 1.36 -9.09
N ASN A 30 22.06 1.24 -10.30
CA ASN A 30 22.62 2.36 -11.07
C ASN A 30 21.67 2.83 -12.18
N GLU A 31 20.57 2.14 -12.36
CA GLU A 31 19.61 2.35 -13.43
C GLU A 31 18.37 3.11 -12.93
N ILE A 32 17.85 2.74 -11.75
CA ILE A 32 16.66 3.36 -11.18
C ILE A 32 17.05 4.32 -10.06
N PHE A 33 16.62 5.56 -10.20
CA PHE A 33 16.96 6.63 -9.28
C PHE A 33 15.93 6.71 -8.14
N THR A 34 16.35 6.42 -6.90
CA THR A 34 15.46 6.37 -5.72
C THR A 34 15.95 7.23 -4.54
N PRO A 35 16.23 8.54 -4.73
CA PRO A 35 16.94 9.36 -3.75
C PRO A 35 16.23 9.49 -2.41
N ASN A 36 14.91 9.45 -2.40
CA ASN A 36 14.14 9.57 -1.17
C ASN A 36 14.08 8.25 -0.39
N ILE A 37 13.97 7.12 -1.07
CA ILE A 37 14.08 5.79 -0.45
C ILE A 37 15.51 5.62 0.11
N ASP A 38 16.53 6.00 -0.66
CA ASP A 38 17.92 5.97 -0.23
C ASP A 38 18.17 6.88 0.98
N ARG A 39 17.49 8.01 1.06
CA ARG A 39 17.55 8.90 2.22
C ARG A 39 16.95 8.26 3.48
N ILE A 40 15.86 7.51 3.36
CA ILE A 40 15.31 6.73 4.48
C ILE A 40 16.34 5.69 4.93
N ALA A 41 16.92 4.93 4.00
CA ALA A 41 17.95 3.96 4.31
C ALA A 41 19.17 4.58 5.00
N LYS A 42 19.64 5.74 4.52
CA LYS A 42 20.78 6.48 5.07
C LYS A 42 20.54 7.00 6.49
N ASN A 43 19.31 7.37 6.83
CA ASN A 43 18.96 7.98 8.13
C ASN A 43 18.28 7.00 9.10
N GLY A 44 18.12 5.75 8.70
CA GLY A 44 17.44 4.69 9.46
C GLY A 44 18.29 3.44 9.60
N VAL A 45 17.63 2.32 9.80
CA VAL A 45 18.24 1.00 9.87
C VAL A 45 17.88 0.20 8.63
N VAL A 46 18.87 -0.34 7.95
CA VAL A 46 18.70 -1.26 6.82
C VAL A 46 18.83 -2.70 7.34
N PHE A 47 17.80 -3.51 7.12
CA PHE A 47 17.82 -4.93 7.45
C PHE A 47 18.35 -5.72 6.24
N SER A 48 19.60 -6.19 6.30
CA SER A 48 20.21 -6.97 5.22
C SER A 48 19.52 -8.31 4.97
N GLU A 49 18.90 -8.87 6.01
CA GLU A 49 18.19 -10.16 6.02
C GLU A 49 16.68 -9.97 6.30
N GLY A 50 16.11 -8.88 5.82
CA GLY A 50 14.67 -8.60 5.94
C GLY A 50 13.87 -9.31 4.85
N TYR A 51 13.15 -10.38 5.20
CA TYR A 51 12.36 -11.16 4.24
C TYR A 51 10.86 -11.02 4.50
N VAL A 52 10.08 -10.98 3.42
CA VAL A 52 8.62 -11.15 3.51
C VAL A 52 8.30 -12.61 3.88
N SER A 53 7.20 -12.82 4.59
CA SER A 53 6.83 -14.17 5.06
C SER A 53 6.33 -15.12 3.96
N TYR A 54 6.06 -14.59 2.75
CA TYR A 54 5.61 -15.38 1.60
C TYR A 54 5.94 -14.71 0.26
N ALA A 55 6.06 -15.52 -0.80
CA ALA A 55 6.50 -15.05 -2.12
C ALA A 55 5.42 -14.32 -2.93
N VAL A 56 4.14 -14.33 -2.49
CA VAL A 56 3.03 -13.66 -3.19
C VAL A 56 2.24 -12.75 -2.26
N CYS A 57 1.49 -11.83 -2.87
CA CYS A 57 0.91 -10.64 -2.23
C CYS A 57 0.05 -10.94 -0.99
N SER A 58 -1.08 -11.65 -1.16
CA SER A 58 -2.09 -11.76 -0.11
C SER A 58 -1.60 -12.51 1.14
N PRO A 59 -0.91 -13.68 1.05
CA PRO A 59 -0.34 -14.34 2.22
C PRO A 59 0.73 -13.51 2.94
N SER A 60 1.60 -12.82 2.19
CA SER A 60 2.61 -11.94 2.77
C SER A 60 1.96 -10.80 3.56
N ARG A 61 0.90 -10.19 3.01
CA ARG A 61 0.13 -9.14 3.68
C ARG A 61 -0.60 -9.65 4.92
N ALA A 62 -1.16 -10.88 4.85
CA ALA A 62 -1.80 -11.52 5.98
C ALA A 62 -0.81 -11.73 7.14
N GLY A 63 0.40 -12.22 6.84
CA GLY A 63 1.47 -12.36 7.84
C GLY A 63 1.88 -11.04 8.46
N LEU A 64 2.05 -10.00 7.63
CA LEU A 64 2.45 -8.67 8.08
C LEU A 64 1.41 -8.04 9.01
N ILE A 65 0.13 -7.99 8.59
CA ILE A 65 -0.90 -7.27 9.33
C ILE A 65 -1.32 -7.97 10.63
N THR A 66 -1.11 -9.29 10.72
CA THR A 66 -1.42 -10.08 11.93
C THR A 66 -0.21 -10.29 12.84
N GLY A 67 1.01 -10.04 12.36
CA GLY A 67 2.23 -10.39 13.08
C GLY A 67 2.41 -11.89 13.30
N ARG A 68 1.64 -12.73 12.57
CA ARG A 68 1.66 -14.19 12.66
C ARG A 68 2.04 -14.82 11.33
N TYR A 69 2.84 -15.88 11.37
CA TYR A 69 3.14 -16.63 10.17
C TYR A 69 1.85 -17.21 9.56
N GLN A 70 1.49 -16.77 8.36
CA GLN A 70 0.19 -16.98 7.75
C GLN A 70 -0.20 -18.45 7.54
N ASN A 71 0.78 -19.36 7.41
CA ASN A 71 0.50 -20.79 7.32
C ASN A 71 -0.12 -21.36 8.61
N ARG A 72 0.06 -20.70 9.76
CA ARG A 72 -0.50 -21.13 11.05
C ARG A 72 -2.03 -21.00 11.11
N PHE A 73 -2.60 -20.18 10.23
CA PHE A 73 -4.06 -20.02 10.08
C PHE A 73 -4.55 -20.38 8.67
N GLY A 74 -3.75 -21.16 7.92
CA GLY A 74 -4.16 -21.72 6.63
C GLY A 74 -4.17 -20.74 5.45
N TYR A 75 -3.51 -19.59 5.56
CA TYR A 75 -3.54 -18.54 4.53
C TYR A 75 -2.32 -18.65 3.59
N SER A 76 -2.33 -19.61 2.67
CA SER A 76 -1.16 -20.00 1.87
C SER A 76 -1.24 -19.68 0.37
N ARG A 77 -2.21 -18.89 -0.08
CA ARG A 77 -2.38 -18.53 -1.50
C ARG A 77 -3.08 -17.19 -1.67
N ASN A 78 -2.91 -16.57 -2.84
CA ASN A 78 -3.69 -15.39 -3.19
C ASN A 78 -5.18 -15.72 -3.21
N ILE A 79 -5.97 -14.80 -2.68
CA ILE A 79 -7.42 -14.88 -2.71
C ILE A 79 -7.94 -14.47 -4.10
N LEU A 80 -9.10 -15.00 -4.44
CA LEU A 80 -9.82 -14.64 -5.65
C LEU A 80 -10.71 -13.41 -5.42
N LEU A 81 -11.11 -12.76 -6.50
CA LEU A 81 -12.17 -11.77 -6.48
C LEU A 81 -13.50 -12.45 -6.10
N ALA A 82 -13.96 -12.22 -4.89
CA ALA A 82 -15.18 -12.81 -4.37
C ALA A 82 -15.88 -11.82 -3.39
N PRO A 83 -16.49 -10.74 -3.89
CA PRO A 83 -17.09 -9.69 -3.04
C PRO A 83 -18.28 -10.17 -2.22
N ASN A 84 -18.88 -11.29 -2.60
CA ASN A 84 -20.03 -11.89 -1.92
C ASN A 84 -19.66 -13.07 -1.00
N ASP A 85 -18.38 -13.44 -0.90
CA ASP A 85 -17.91 -14.55 -0.09
C ASP A 85 -17.16 -14.05 1.14
N SER A 86 -17.76 -14.21 2.32
CA SER A 86 -17.18 -13.81 3.60
C SER A 86 -16.01 -14.68 4.08
N LEU A 87 -15.78 -15.81 3.42
CA LEU A 87 -14.68 -16.73 3.74
C LEU A 87 -13.46 -16.51 2.82
N MET A 88 -13.64 -15.77 1.72
CA MET A 88 -12.56 -15.48 0.77
C MET A 88 -11.74 -14.25 1.22
N GLY A 89 -10.94 -14.44 2.28
CA GLY A 89 -10.06 -13.39 2.81
C GLY A 89 -9.45 -13.74 4.15
N LEU A 90 -8.89 -12.74 4.83
CA LEU A 90 -8.26 -12.92 6.14
C LEU A 90 -9.30 -13.39 7.16
N PRO A 91 -9.14 -14.56 7.80
CA PRO A 91 -10.11 -15.07 8.78
C PRO A 91 -10.42 -14.04 9.87
N LEU A 92 -11.71 -13.89 10.20
CA LEU A 92 -12.17 -12.93 11.22
C LEU A 92 -11.66 -13.24 12.63
N SER A 93 -11.19 -14.47 12.86
CA SER A 93 -10.54 -14.89 14.11
C SER A 93 -9.14 -14.30 14.30
N GLU A 94 -8.51 -13.83 13.23
CA GLU A 94 -7.17 -13.26 13.31
C GLU A 94 -7.23 -11.80 13.74
N GLN A 95 -6.57 -11.46 14.83
CA GLN A 95 -6.38 -10.09 15.28
C GLN A 95 -5.36 -9.39 14.37
N THR A 96 -5.61 -8.13 14.03
CA THR A 96 -4.74 -7.34 13.19
C THR A 96 -3.98 -6.27 14.00
N LEU A 97 -2.91 -5.76 13.43
CA LEU A 97 -2.14 -4.67 14.04
C LEU A 97 -3.00 -3.43 14.35
N PRO A 98 -3.86 -2.95 13.44
CA PRO A 98 -4.75 -1.82 13.78
C PRO A 98 -5.75 -2.15 14.90
N ASP A 99 -6.26 -3.39 15.02
CA ASP A 99 -7.09 -3.77 16.17
C ASP A 99 -6.35 -3.57 17.52
N VAL A 100 -5.05 -3.90 17.54
CA VAL A 100 -4.23 -3.73 18.76
C VAL A 100 -3.96 -2.25 19.03
N LEU A 101 -3.64 -1.47 17.99
CA LEU A 101 -3.30 -0.05 18.12
C LEU A 101 -4.50 0.81 18.49
N ASN A 102 -5.70 0.47 18.03
CA ASN A 102 -6.94 1.14 18.46
C ASN A 102 -7.18 1.04 19.96
N ASN A 103 -6.76 -0.07 20.60
CA ASN A 103 -6.90 -0.24 22.04
C ASN A 103 -6.00 0.69 22.87
N VAL A 104 -5.10 1.42 22.21
CA VAL A 104 -4.17 2.40 22.82
C VAL A 104 -4.26 3.75 22.12
N ASP A 105 -5.45 4.08 21.62
CA ASP A 105 -5.86 5.38 21.10
C ASP A 105 -5.12 5.88 19.85
N TYR A 106 -4.54 4.98 19.04
CA TYR A 106 -4.03 5.35 17.73
C TYR A 106 -5.16 5.62 16.75
N LYS A 107 -5.00 6.68 15.94
CA LYS A 107 -5.78 6.88 14.72
C LYS A 107 -5.22 6.00 13.61
N THR A 108 -6.07 5.23 12.93
CA THR A 108 -5.61 4.20 12.00
C THR A 108 -6.18 4.39 10.61
N LYS A 109 -5.32 4.36 9.58
CA LYS A 109 -5.76 4.42 8.18
C LYS A 109 -4.99 3.44 7.31
N ALA A 110 -5.73 2.72 6.47
CA ALA A 110 -5.17 1.98 5.35
C ALA A 110 -5.31 2.78 4.06
N ILE A 111 -4.24 2.85 3.27
CA ILE A 111 -4.23 3.52 1.96
C ILE A 111 -3.63 2.57 0.93
N GLY A 112 -4.32 2.39 -0.20
CA GLY A 112 -3.86 1.61 -1.35
C GLY A 112 -4.39 0.17 -1.38
N LYS A 113 -3.51 -0.78 -1.71
CA LYS A 113 -3.85 -2.18 -1.91
C LYS A 113 -4.14 -2.91 -0.60
N TRP A 114 -5.34 -3.46 -0.46
CA TRP A 114 -5.71 -4.32 0.67
C TRP A 114 -5.37 -5.78 0.44
N HIS A 115 -6.03 -6.43 -0.49
CA HIS A 115 -5.85 -7.81 -0.92
C HIS A 115 -5.98 -8.86 0.19
N LEU A 116 -6.84 -8.61 1.18
CA LEU A 116 -7.14 -9.52 2.30
C LEU A 116 -8.64 -9.84 2.43
N GLY A 117 -9.40 -9.56 1.38
CA GLY A 117 -10.84 -9.86 1.27
C GLY A 117 -11.62 -8.66 0.71
N ALA A 118 -12.61 -8.97 -0.13
CA ALA A 118 -13.45 -7.97 -0.79
C ALA A 118 -14.90 -7.96 -0.25
N HIS A 119 -15.27 -8.96 0.56
CA HIS A 119 -16.58 -8.99 1.21
C HIS A 119 -16.70 -7.87 2.26
N LYS A 120 -17.90 -7.35 2.44
CA LYS A 120 -18.20 -6.23 3.38
C LYS A 120 -17.75 -6.44 4.83
N SER A 121 -17.56 -7.68 5.28
CA SER A 121 -17.01 -8.01 6.60
C SER A 121 -15.48 -8.07 6.64
N LEU A 122 -14.81 -8.00 5.49
CA LEU A 122 -13.37 -8.18 5.34
C LEU A 122 -12.64 -6.91 4.88
N VAL A 123 -13.38 -5.81 4.65
CA VAL A 123 -12.81 -4.52 4.29
C VAL A 123 -11.98 -3.94 5.45
N PRO A 124 -11.00 -3.08 5.20
CA PRO A 124 -10.11 -2.55 6.24
C PRO A 124 -10.83 -1.97 7.45
N GLU A 125 -11.95 -1.24 7.26
CA GLU A 125 -12.75 -0.64 8.35
C GLU A 125 -13.44 -1.70 9.27
N LYS A 126 -13.50 -2.96 8.81
CA LYS A 126 -13.97 -4.11 9.62
C LYS A 126 -12.81 -4.94 10.17
N ARG A 127 -11.60 -4.49 9.93
CA ARG A 127 -10.35 -5.15 10.32
C ARG A 127 -9.44 -4.17 11.09
N GLY A 128 -10.05 -3.29 11.90
CA GLY A 128 -9.39 -2.42 12.84
C GLY A 128 -8.95 -1.06 12.32
N PHE A 129 -9.10 -0.74 11.04
CA PHE A 129 -8.83 0.61 10.56
C PHE A 129 -10.03 1.53 10.73
N ASP A 130 -9.78 2.77 11.18
CA ASP A 130 -10.80 3.83 11.26
C ASP A 130 -11.20 4.30 9.87
N GLU A 131 -10.22 4.36 8.94
CA GLU A 131 -10.40 4.86 7.59
C GLU A 131 -9.73 3.97 6.55
N PHE A 132 -10.31 3.94 5.34
CA PHE A 132 -9.72 3.28 4.19
C PHE A 132 -9.88 4.11 2.92
N PHE A 133 -8.77 4.24 2.17
CA PHE A 133 -8.73 4.79 0.82
C PHE A 133 -7.93 3.87 -0.09
N GLY A 134 -8.54 3.25 -1.11
CA GLY A 134 -7.80 2.33 -1.99
C GLY A 134 -8.65 1.30 -2.71
N PHE A 135 -8.11 0.10 -2.87
CA PHE A 135 -8.78 -1.00 -3.56
C PHE A 135 -8.57 -2.35 -2.83
N LEU A 136 -9.54 -3.26 -3.00
CA LEU A 136 -9.67 -4.46 -2.16
C LEU A 136 -9.01 -5.70 -2.74
N ILE A 137 -8.55 -5.65 -3.98
CA ILE A 137 -8.08 -6.82 -4.76
C ILE A 137 -6.57 -6.78 -5.05
N GLY A 138 -6.08 -7.78 -5.79
CA GLY A 138 -4.66 -8.03 -5.99
C GLY A 138 -3.89 -7.03 -6.85
N GLY A 139 -4.55 -6.17 -7.60
CA GLY A 139 -3.93 -5.11 -8.42
C GLY A 139 -4.97 -4.13 -8.94
N HIS A 140 -4.51 -3.06 -9.57
CA HIS A 140 -5.37 -2.01 -10.09
C HIS A 140 -4.73 -1.28 -11.26
N ARG A 141 -5.53 -0.68 -12.14
CA ARG A 141 -5.09 0.27 -13.14
C ARG A 141 -4.69 1.60 -12.48
N TYR A 142 -3.81 2.35 -13.15
CA TYR A 142 -3.19 3.53 -12.56
C TYR A 142 -3.79 4.85 -13.01
N PHE A 143 -4.46 4.89 -14.17
CA PHE A 143 -5.03 6.11 -14.72
C PHE A 143 -6.54 6.20 -14.48
N PRO A 144 -7.06 7.40 -14.17
CA PRO A 144 -8.48 7.61 -13.92
C PRO A 144 -9.40 7.15 -15.06
N GLU A 145 -8.98 7.34 -16.30
CA GLU A 145 -9.72 6.97 -17.51
C GLU A 145 -9.89 5.46 -17.69
N ASP A 146 -9.04 4.67 -17.04
CA ASP A 146 -9.14 3.20 -17.06
C ASP A 146 -10.23 2.67 -16.13
N LEU A 147 -10.74 3.48 -15.18
CA LEU A 147 -11.64 3.06 -14.12
C LEU A 147 -13.10 3.11 -14.56
N THR A 148 -13.53 2.10 -15.31
CA THR A 148 -14.82 2.07 -16.01
C THR A 148 -15.95 1.36 -15.26
N LEU A 149 -15.63 0.51 -14.26
CA LEU A 149 -16.64 -0.17 -13.44
C LEU A 149 -16.84 0.57 -12.11
N ASN A 150 -18.08 0.69 -11.66
CA ASN A 150 -18.36 1.38 -10.40
C ASN A 150 -17.98 0.51 -9.20
N ASP A 151 -18.27 -0.81 -9.25
CA ASP A 151 -18.06 -1.68 -8.09
C ASP A 151 -17.56 -3.08 -8.49
N LEU A 152 -16.97 -3.79 -7.52
CA LEU A 152 -16.48 -5.17 -7.69
C LEU A 152 -17.60 -6.16 -8.00
N THR A 153 -18.85 -5.85 -7.66
CA THR A 153 -20.02 -6.68 -7.97
C THR A 153 -20.37 -6.67 -9.46
N GLU A 154 -19.89 -5.68 -10.21
CA GLU A 154 -20.04 -5.60 -11.67
C GLU A 154 -18.99 -6.46 -12.41
N ALA A 155 -17.91 -6.85 -11.73
CA ALA A 155 -16.83 -7.62 -12.31
C ALA A 155 -17.28 -9.07 -12.64
N ARG A 156 -17.03 -9.51 -13.85
CA ARG A 156 -17.36 -10.87 -14.34
C ARG A 156 -16.15 -11.79 -14.36
N ARG A 157 -14.95 -11.23 -14.44
CA ARG A 157 -13.66 -11.94 -14.45
C ARG A 157 -12.74 -11.33 -13.40
N GLN A 158 -11.74 -12.08 -12.98
CA GLN A 158 -10.75 -11.63 -11.98
C GLN A 158 -10.14 -10.26 -12.33
N MET A 159 -9.77 -10.05 -13.59
CA MET A 159 -9.12 -8.83 -14.06
C MET A 159 -10.07 -7.62 -14.18
N ASP A 160 -11.37 -7.84 -14.24
CA ASP A 160 -12.35 -6.74 -14.29
C ASP A 160 -12.32 -5.91 -12.98
N GLY A 161 -11.90 -6.51 -11.88
CA GLY A 161 -11.70 -5.79 -10.63
C GLY A 161 -10.64 -4.69 -10.70
N TYR A 162 -9.67 -4.80 -11.64
CA TYR A 162 -8.58 -3.81 -11.81
C TYR A 162 -9.06 -2.47 -12.39
N ILE A 163 -10.25 -2.41 -12.94
CA ILE A 163 -10.85 -1.21 -13.55
C ILE A 163 -12.03 -0.66 -12.74
N THR A 164 -12.18 -1.07 -11.49
CA THR A 164 -13.21 -0.52 -10.60
C THR A 164 -12.79 0.83 -10.04
N LYS A 165 -13.76 1.67 -9.70
CA LYS A 165 -13.51 2.91 -8.96
C LYS A 165 -12.84 2.65 -7.61
N ILE A 166 -12.08 3.61 -7.13
CA ILE A 166 -11.41 3.55 -5.82
C ILE A 166 -12.42 3.61 -4.68
N TYR A 167 -12.10 2.96 -3.59
CA TYR A 167 -12.87 2.97 -2.35
C TYR A 167 -12.39 4.11 -1.46
N ASP A 168 -13.32 4.88 -0.91
CA ASP A 168 -13.07 5.92 0.08
C ASP A 168 -14.13 5.79 1.19
N ASN A 169 -13.78 5.16 2.29
CA ASN A 169 -14.63 4.98 3.47
C ASN A 169 -16.06 4.50 3.11
N GLY A 170 -16.15 3.37 2.41
CA GLY A 170 -17.42 2.76 2.01
C GLY A 170 -18.05 3.33 0.73
N LYS A 171 -17.44 4.33 0.09
CA LYS A 171 -17.93 4.94 -1.16
C LYS A 171 -17.00 4.67 -2.32
N ARG A 172 -17.55 4.52 -3.52
CA ARG A 172 -16.77 4.45 -4.75
C ARG A 172 -16.60 5.84 -5.35
N ILE A 173 -15.37 6.22 -5.63
CA ILE A 173 -15.03 7.52 -6.19
C ILE A 173 -14.17 7.40 -7.45
N ASN A 174 -14.23 8.41 -8.31
CA ASN A 174 -13.28 8.58 -9.39
C ASN A 174 -11.99 9.21 -8.85
N THR A 175 -10.86 8.68 -9.24
CA THR A 175 -9.56 9.35 -9.04
C THR A 175 -9.40 10.51 -10.02
N LYS A 176 -8.51 11.44 -9.70
CA LYS A 176 -8.23 12.62 -10.54
C LYS A 176 -6.81 12.62 -11.09
N LYS A 177 -5.95 11.80 -10.51
CA LYS A 177 -4.53 11.72 -10.81
C LYS A 177 -4.10 10.27 -11.02
N TYR A 178 -2.88 10.08 -11.46
CA TYR A 178 -2.20 8.79 -11.44
C TYR A 178 -2.26 8.18 -10.02
N LEU A 179 -2.61 6.90 -9.94
CA LEU A 179 -2.99 6.26 -8.66
C LEU A 179 -1.91 6.41 -7.57
N THR A 180 -0.63 6.26 -7.90
CA THR A 180 0.45 6.42 -6.90
C THR A 180 0.48 7.82 -6.31
N GLU A 181 0.22 8.86 -7.11
CA GLU A 181 0.12 10.24 -6.63
C GLU A 181 -1.12 10.44 -5.76
N GLU A 182 -2.25 9.89 -6.18
CA GLU A 182 -3.51 9.97 -5.41
C GLU A 182 -3.38 9.32 -4.02
N LEU A 183 -2.71 8.15 -3.95
CA LEU A 183 -2.43 7.47 -2.68
C LEU A 183 -1.49 8.30 -1.80
N SER A 184 -0.47 8.92 -2.40
CA SER A 184 0.49 9.78 -1.69
C SER A 184 -0.18 11.02 -1.11
N ASP A 185 -1.01 11.72 -1.89
CA ASP A 185 -1.74 12.91 -1.45
C ASP A 185 -2.68 12.57 -0.26
N ASN A 186 -3.36 11.42 -0.33
CA ASN A 186 -4.20 10.95 0.79
C ASN A 186 -3.38 10.62 2.04
N ALA A 187 -2.17 10.08 1.87
CA ALA A 187 -1.27 9.80 2.99
C ALA A 187 -0.79 11.09 3.67
N VAL A 188 -0.35 12.07 2.87
CA VAL A 188 0.06 13.39 3.37
C VAL A 188 -1.08 14.05 4.14
N LYS A 189 -2.27 14.10 3.53
CA LYS A 189 -3.45 14.67 4.18
C LYS A 189 -3.77 13.99 5.52
N PHE A 190 -3.73 12.66 5.59
CA PHE A 190 -3.97 11.94 6.84
C PHE A 190 -2.94 12.28 7.92
N ILE A 191 -1.66 12.41 7.56
CA ILE A 191 -0.58 12.78 8.48
C ILE A 191 -0.80 14.19 9.02
N GLU A 192 -1.15 15.15 8.15
CA GLU A 192 -1.43 16.55 8.53
C GLU A 192 -2.64 16.64 9.45
N ASP A 193 -3.75 15.98 9.11
CA ASP A 193 -4.99 15.96 9.87
C ASP A 193 -4.82 15.33 11.29
N ASN A 194 -3.80 14.48 11.48
CA ASN A 194 -3.56 13.75 12.73
C ASN A 194 -2.24 14.10 13.42
N SER A 195 -1.63 15.23 13.11
CA SER A 195 -0.33 15.66 13.67
C SER A 195 -0.29 15.71 15.19
N ASP A 196 -1.43 15.94 15.84
CA ASP A 196 -1.56 16.06 17.30
C ASP A 196 -1.85 14.72 18.02
N ASN A 197 -2.16 13.66 17.28
CA ASN A 197 -2.52 12.35 17.83
C ASN A 197 -1.48 11.30 17.41
N PRO A 198 -1.29 10.23 18.19
CA PRO A 198 -0.58 9.07 17.69
C PRO A 198 -1.39 8.42 16.56
N PHE A 199 -0.73 8.08 15.46
CA PHE A 199 -1.39 7.44 14.34
C PHE A 199 -0.61 6.26 13.77
N PHE A 200 -1.35 5.34 13.16
CA PHE A 200 -0.86 4.24 12.35
C PHE A 200 -1.35 4.39 10.91
N LEU A 201 -0.42 4.57 10.00
CA LEU A 201 -0.69 4.60 8.56
C LEU A 201 -0.13 3.35 7.88
N TYR A 202 -1.01 2.55 7.27
CA TYR A 202 -0.66 1.45 6.39
C TYR A 202 -0.75 1.92 4.94
N LEU A 203 0.38 2.38 4.38
CA LEU A 203 0.48 2.89 3.02
C LEU A 203 1.00 1.80 2.09
N SER A 204 0.09 1.15 1.41
CA SER A 204 0.35 -0.01 0.57
C SER A 204 0.16 0.35 -0.90
N TYR A 205 1.25 0.75 -1.55
CA TYR A 205 1.23 1.10 -2.97
C TYR A 205 0.90 -0.10 -3.85
N ASN A 206 0.28 0.18 -5.02
CA ASN A 206 0.18 -0.77 -6.11
C ASN A 206 1.48 -0.84 -6.93
N ALA A 207 2.19 0.29 -7.05
CA ALA A 207 3.42 0.36 -7.83
C ALA A 207 4.58 -0.44 -7.17
N PRO A 208 5.41 -1.09 -7.98
CA PRO A 208 5.39 -1.20 -9.44
C PRO A 208 4.67 -2.44 -10.02
N HIS A 209 3.66 -3.00 -9.33
CA HIS A 209 2.87 -4.15 -9.79
C HIS A 209 2.19 -3.91 -11.15
N THR A 210 2.02 -4.95 -11.93
CA THR A 210 1.30 -4.91 -13.22
C THR A 210 -0.19 -4.54 -13.05
N PRO A 211 -0.80 -3.88 -14.08
CA PRO A 211 -0.26 -3.55 -15.39
C PRO A 211 0.83 -2.45 -15.32
N LEU A 212 1.86 -2.56 -16.17
CA LEU A 212 2.88 -1.53 -16.21
C LEU A 212 2.32 -0.29 -16.88
N GLN A 213 2.12 0.76 -16.12
CA GLN A 213 1.59 2.04 -16.54
C GLN A 213 2.31 3.15 -15.78
N ALA A 214 2.90 4.10 -16.48
CA ALA A 214 3.63 5.22 -15.88
C ALA A 214 3.27 6.53 -16.56
N THR A 215 3.46 7.65 -15.85
CA THR A 215 3.23 8.98 -16.41
C THR A 215 4.28 9.32 -17.46
N THR A 216 3.93 10.14 -18.46
CA THR A 216 4.89 10.65 -19.46
C THR A 216 6.09 11.32 -18.80
N LYS A 217 5.85 12.06 -17.72
CA LYS A 217 6.90 12.73 -16.93
C LYS A 217 7.93 11.74 -16.39
N ASP A 218 7.46 10.63 -15.82
CA ASP A 218 8.34 9.64 -15.19
C ASP A 218 9.01 8.74 -16.24
N LEU A 219 8.36 8.48 -17.37
CA LEU A 219 8.98 7.83 -18.53
C LEU A 219 10.15 8.65 -19.07
N GLU A 220 9.96 9.96 -19.27
CA GLU A 220 11.02 10.85 -19.76
C GLU A 220 12.22 10.88 -18.81
N ARG A 221 12.01 10.83 -17.51
CA ARG A 221 13.08 10.76 -16.50
C ARG A 221 13.88 9.45 -16.55
N ASN A 222 13.32 8.41 -17.14
CA ASN A 222 13.92 7.08 -17.30
C ASN A 222 14.26 6.76 -18.77
N LYS A 223 14.33 7.76 -19.66
CA LYS A 223 14.60 7.58 -21.10
C LYS A 223 15.96 6.98 -21.45
N HIS A 224 16.87 6.90 -20.48
CA HIS A 224 18.16 6.22 -20.61
C HIS A 224 18.05 4.71 -20.62
N ILE A 225 16.88 4.16 -20.32
CA ILE A 225 16.60 2.71 -20.32
C ILE A 225 15.97 2.34 -21.65
N ASP A 226 16.70 1.57 -22.47
CA ASP A 226 16.29 1.23 -23.83
C ASP A 226 15.12 0.23 -23.92
N ILE A 227 14.97 -0.63 -22.90
CA ILE A 227 13.91 -1.65 -22.88
C ILE A 227 12.63 -1.03 -22.34
N GLU A 228 11.63 -0.83 -23.19
CA GLU A 228 10.35 -0.15 -22.89
C GLU A 228 9.68 -0.66 -21.58
N LYS A 229 9.58 -1.99 -21.42
CA LYS A 229 8.98 -2.57 -20.20
C LYS A 229 9.80 -2.23 -18.96
N ARG A 230 11.12 -2.24 -19.06
CA ARG A 230 12.02 -1.91 -17.95
C ARG A 230 11.97 -0.41 -17.65
N GLN A 231 11.91 0.43 -18.67
CA GLN A 231 11.73 1.88 -18.54
C GLN A 231 10.41 2.19 -17.81
N THR A 232 9.30 1.55 -18.22
CA THR A 232 7.99 1.75 -17.58
C THR A 232 8.01 1.30 -16.12
N TYR A 233 8.60 0.14 -15.83
CA TYR A 233 8.78 -0.35 -14.47
C TYR A 233 9.62 0.63 -13.62
N ALA A 234 10.74 1.10 -14.14
CA ALA A 234 11.61 2.07 -13.45
C ALA A 234 10.87 3.40 -13.17
N ALA A 235 10.07 3.86 -14.12
CA ALA A 235 9.21 5.03 -13.94
C ALA A 235 8.16 4.83 -12.84
N MET A 236 7.61 3.62 -12.71
CA MET A 236 6.68 3.27 -11.62
C MET A 236 7.39 3.21 -10.27
N VAL A 237 8.61 2.67 -10.18
CA VAL A 237 9.43 2.72 -8.95
C VAL A 237 9.75 4.16 -8.59
N LEU A 238 10.12 4.98 -9.58
CA LEU A 238 10.39 6.41 -9.40
C LEU A 238 9.18 7.15 -8.83
N SER A 239 7.95 6.78 -9.21
CA SER A 239 6.72 7.41 -8.72
C SER A 239 6.51 7.25 -7.20
N LEU A 240 7.13 6.26 -6.56
CA LEU A 240 7.10 6.05 -5.11
C LEU A 240 7.89 7.10 -4.32
N ILE A 241 8.71 7.91 -4.99
CA ILE A 241 9.61 8.89 -4.37
C ILE A 241 8.85 10.04 -3.70
N HIS A 242 7.66 10.38 -4.17
CA HIS A 242 6.88 11.50 -3.64
C HIS A 242 6.48 11.37 -2.17
N ILE A 243 6.58 10.17 -1.58
CA ILE A 243 6.21 9.87 -0.19
C ILE A 243 7.09 10.56 0.85
N SER A 244 8.36 10.80 0.55
CA SER A 244 9.32 11.23 1.58
C SER A 244 9.43 12.75 1.75
N GLU A 245 8.76 13.55 0.92
CA GLU A 245 8.75 15.00 1.03
C GLU A 245 8.05 15.50 2.32
N PRO A 246 6.88 14.94 2.74
CA PRO A 246 6.18 15.38 3.94
C PRO A 246 6.90 15.10 5.25
N THR A 247 7.77 14.08 5.29
CA THR A 247 8.51 13.75 6.53
C THR A 247 9.52 14.82 6.95
N ARG A 248 9.78 15.85 6.12
CA ARG A 248 10.60 17.01 6.46
C ARG A 248 9.94 17.95 7.46
N GLN A 249 8.61 17.96 7.56
CA GLN A 249 7.87 18.93 8.41
C GLN A 249 7.70 18.46 9.86
N PHE A 250 8.05 17.20 10.18
CA PHE A 250 7.81 16.59 11.49
C PHE A 250 9.08 16.32 12.30
N ARG A 251 10.13 17.14 12.09
CA ARG A 251 11.33 17.16 12.96
C ARG A 251 11.31 18.35 13.92
#